data_29bbe60da84a482fdebb9310d973ecfd
#
_entry.id   29bbe60da84a482fdebb9310d973ecfd
#
_cell.length_a   1.000
_cell.length_b   1.000
_cell.length_c   1.000
_cell.angle_alpha   90.00
_cell.angle_beta   90.00
_cell.angle_gamma   90.00
#
_symmetry.space_group_name_H-M   'P 1'
#
loop_
_entity.id
_entity.type
_entity.pdbx_description
1 polymer ?
#
loop_
_entity_poly.entity_id
_entity_poly.type
_entity_poly.pdbx_seq_one_letter_code
_entity_poly.pdbx_strand_id
1 'polypeptide(L)'
;MHDVEILLVEDNMSDAEMTIRALTRKNLANNLLHVKDGAEALDYIFARGSYEGRHSSKPKVILLDLKMPKVNGIEVLQELKSNESTHEIPVVVLTSSKEDPDIRTCYELGVNSYVVKPVEFEDFHKAVVELGFYWLLINQPPH
;
A
#
# COMPACT_ATOMS: atom_id res chain seq x y z
N MET A 1 17.53 12.98 -1.70
CA MET A 1 16.20 12.64 -1.16
C MET A 1 15.49 11.65 -2.05
N HIS A 2 14.88 10.66 -1.48
CA HIS A 2 14.25 9.60 -2.25
C HIS A 2 12.73 9.66 -2.11
N ASP A 3 12.05 9.49 -3.22
CA ASP A 3 10.60 9.37 -3.19
C ASP A 3 10.21 8.03 -2.57
N VAL A 4 9.12 8.04 -1.84
CA VAL A 4 8.55 6.79 -1.32
C VAL A 4 7.93 6.03 -2.48
N GLU A 5 8.35 4.78 -2.66
CA GLU A 5 7.81 3.95 -3.72
C GLU A 5 6.69 3.04 -3.22
N ILE A 6 6.83 2.55 -1.99
CA ILE A 6 5.84 1.67 -1.40
C ILE A 6 5.34 2.32 -0.12
N LEU A 7 4.05 2.56 -0.05
CA LEU A 7 3.42 3.05 1.18
C LEU A 7 2.70 1.88 1.83
N LEU A 8 3.15 1.51 3.04
CA LEU A 8 2.52 0.43 3.79
C LEU A 8 1.63 1.03 4.87
N VAL A 9 0.34 0.74 4.79
CA VAL A 9 -0.64 1.23 5.75
C VAL A 9 -1.08 0.06 6.61
N GLU A 10 -0.55 -0.01 7.84
CA GLU A 10 -0.76 -1.16 8.70
C GLU A 10 -0.65 -0.72 10.16
N ASP A 11 -1.70 -0.96 10.94
CA ASP A 11 -1.72 -0.55 12.35
C ASP A 11 -1.10 -1.58 13.28
N ASN A 12 -1.02 -2.83 12.88
CA ASN A 12 -0.44 -3.89 13.70
C ASN A 12 1.06 -3.93 13.47
N MET A 13 1.84 -3.63 14.53
CA MET A 13 3.29 -3.53 14.37
C MET A 13 3.93 -4.86 14.01
N SER A 14 3.43 -5.97 14.53
CA SER A 14 3.97 -7.28 14.18
C SER A 14 3.74 -7.60 12.71
N ASP A 15 2.54 -7.31 12.22
CA ASP A 15 2.22 -7.54 10.81
C ASP A 15 3.06 -6.63 9.92
N ALA A 16 3.25 -5.37 10.33
CA ALA A 16 4.07 -4.45 9.57
C ALA A 16 5.51 -4.94 9.48
N GLU A 17 6.07 -5.39 10.60
CA GLU A 17 7.43 -5.89 10.60
C GLU A 17 7.61 -7.12 9.72
N MET A 18 6.63 -8.02 9.74
CA MET A 18 6.69 -9.20 8.89
C MET A 18 6.64 -8.82 7.41
N THR A 19 5.78 -7.87 7.07
CA THR A 19 5.67 -7.40 5.70
C THR A 19 6.96 -6.74 5.24
N ILE A 20 7.51 -5.85 6.06
CA ILE A 20 8.75 -5.15 5.71
C ILE A 20 9.88 -6.15 5.55
N ARG A 21 9.96 -7.14 6.44
CA ARG A 21 11.00 -8.15 6.36
C ARG A 21 10.90 -8.97 5.08
N ALA A 22 9.68 -9.36 4.70
CA ALA A 22 9.48 -10.14 3.49
C ALA A 22 9.93 -9.37 2.26
N LEU A 23 9.65 -8.07 2.21
CA LEU A 23 10.03 -7.25 1.07
C LEU A 23 11.52 -6.91 1.10
N THR A 24 12.08 -6.68 2.28
CA THR A 24 13.50 -6.35 2.42
C THR A 24 14.40 -7.45 1.89
N ARG A 25 14.01 -8.70 2.07
CA ARG A 25 14.80 -9.83 1.58
C ARG A 25 15.05 -9.76 0.09
N LYS A 26 14.18 -9.08 -0.65
CA LYS A 26 14.31 -8.95 -2.09
C LYS A 26 14.64 -7.52 -2.50
N ASN A 27 15.15 -6.73 -1.58
CA ASN A 27 15.58 -5.36 -1.82
C ASN A 27 14.46 -4.45 -2.30
N LEU A 28 13.23 -4.73 -1.88
CA LEU A 28 12.09 -3.92 -2.28
C LEU A 28 11.69 -2.87 -1.26
N ALA A 29 12.21 -2.94 -0.05
CA ALA A 29 11.79 -2.02 1.00
C ALA A 29 12.68 -0.79 1.15
N ASN A 30 13.56 -0.54 0.17
CA ASN A 30 14.51 0.58 0.30
C ASN A 30 13.82 1.93 0.38
N ASN A 31 12.69 2.08 -0.30
CA ASN A 31 11.94 3.33 -0.30
C ASN A 31 10.54 3.11 0.20
N LEU A 32 10.41 2.30 1.24
CA LEU A 32 9.13 1.99 1.86
C LEU A 32 8.90 2.92 3.04
N LEU A 33 7.70 3.50 3.11
CA LEU A 33 7.27 4.25 4.27
C LEU A 33 6.13 3.49 4.93
N HIS A 34 6.24 3.29 6.23
CA HIS A 34 5.17 2.65 7.00
C HIS A 34 4.40 3.73 7.77
N VAL A 35 3.09 3.77 7.55
CA VAL A 35 2.19 4.60 8.34
C VAL A 35 1.23 3.68 9.07
N LYS A 36 0.74 4.11 10.22
CA LYS A 36 0.09 3.19 11.14
C LYS A 36 -1.43 3.28 11.15
N ASP A 37 -2.02 4.20 10.41
CA ASP A 37 -3.48 4.23 10.29
C ASP A 37 -3.87 4.98 9.03
N GLY A 38 -5.18 4.91 8.72
CA GLY A 38 -5.69 5.50 7.51
C GLY A 38 -5.59 7.01 7.49
N ALA A 39 -5.74 7.64 8.65
CA ALA A 39 -5.64 9.09 8.71
C ALA A 39 -4.24 9.55 8.35
N GLU A 40 -3.22 8.88 8.89
CA GLU A 40 -1.84 9.21 8.56
C GLU A 40 -1.55 8.95 7.07
N ALA A 41 -2.13 7.87 6.52
CA ALA A 41 -1.94 7.57 5.11
C ALA A 41 -2.47 8.70 4.23
N LEU A 42 -3.67 9.19 4.53
CA LEU A 42 -4.26 10.27 3.75
C LEU A 42 -3.47 11.57 3.93
N ASP A 43 -3.00 11.84 5.14
CA ASP A 43 -2.17 13.02 5.37
C ASP A 43 -0.90 12.95 4.54
N TYR A 44 -0.28 11.79 4.46
CA TYR A 44 0.93 11.64 3.67
C TYR A 44 0.64 11.83 2.18
N ILE A 45 -0.39 11.15 1.69
CA ILE A 45 -0.69 11.16 0.25
C ILE A 45 -1.07 12.56 -0.21
N PHE A 46 -1.86 13.28 0.58
CA PHE A 46 -2.33 14.60 0.20
C PHE A 46 -1.48 15.73 0.78
N ALA A 47 -0.35 15.39 1.39
CA ALA A 47 0.62 16.37 1.92
C ALA A 47 -0.03 17.37 2.87
N ARG A 48 -0.72 16.83 3.86
CA ARG A 48 -1.38 17.68 4.86
C ARG A 48 -1.03 17.16 6.26
N GLY A 49 -1.50 17.83 7.31
CA GLY A 49 -1.18 17.46 8.68
C GLY A 49 0.33 17.47 8.91
N SER A 50 0.86 16.40 9.48
CA SER A 50 2.30 16.29 9.73
C SER A 50 3.14 16.32 8.48
N TYR A 51 2.53 16.09 7.33
CA TYR A 51 3.24 16.02 6.06
C TYR A 51 3.01 17.26 5.20
N GLU A 52 2.49 18.30 5.78
CA GLU A 52 2.26 19.56 5.07
C GLU A 52 3.58 20.06 4.51
N GLY A 53 3.57 20.52 3.27
CA GLY A 53 4.77 21.02 2.64
C GLY A 53 5.61 19.96 1.94
N ARG A 54 5.21 18.70 2.02
CA ARG A 54 5.94 17.64 1.35
C ARG A 54 5.86 17.82 -0.16
N HIS A 55 7.02 17.76 -0.79
CA HIS A 55 7.08 17.83 -2.24
C HIS A 55 7.50 16.50 -2.77
N SER A 56 6.68 15.73 -3.30
CA SER A 56 7.16 14.52 -3.90
C SER A 56 6.08 13.91 -4.73
N SER A 57 6.47 12.97 -5.55
CA SER A 57 5.53 12.22 -6.33
C SER A 57 4.73 11.31 -5.41
N LYS A 58 3.62 10.83 -5.91
CA LYS A 58 2.81 9.86 -5.19
C LYS A 58 3.55 8.53 -5.12
N PRO A 59 3.25 7.68 -4.13
CA PRO A 59 3.84 6.35 -4.11
C PRO A 59 3.47 5.56 -5.35
N LYS A 60 4.30 4.60 -5.69
CA LYS A 60 4.06 3.77 -6.86
C LYS A 60 3.08 2.64 -6.59
N VAL A 61 2.99 2.22 -5.33
CA VAL A 61 2.01 1.23 -4.92
C VAL A 61 1.71 1.43 -3.44
N ILE A 62 0.47 1.16 -3.06
CA ILE A 62 0.04 1.25 -1.67
C ILE A 62 -0.38 -0.15 -1.22
N LEU A 63 0.21 -0.60 -0.11
CA LEU A 63 -0.22 -1.82 0.58
C LEU A 63 -1.15 -1.38 1.70
N LEU A 64 -2.41 -1.76 1.62
CA LEU A 64 -3.43 -1.18 2.46
C LEU A 64 -4.15 -2.25 3.27
N ASP A 65 -3.96 -2.22 4.60
CA ASP A 65 -4.73 -3.08 5.50
C ASP A 65 -6.15 -2.55 5.58
N LEU A 66 -7.11 -3.44 5.53
CA LEU A 66 -8.52 -3.03 5.57
C LEU A 66 -9.02 -2.72 6.96
N LYS A 67 -8.49 -3.40 7.97
CA LYS A 67 -9.07 -3.31 9.32
C LYS A 67 -8.17 -2.51 10.24
N MET A 68 -8.44 -1.22 10.33
CA MET A 68 -7.66 -0.29 11.13
C MET A 68 -8.60 0.63 11.89
N PRO A 69 -8.13 1.15 13.04
CA PRO A 69 -8.92 2.12 13.78
C PRO A 69 -8.99 3.46 13.06
N LYS A 70 -9.85 4.34 13.51
CA LYS A 70 -10.08 5.68 12.98
C LYS A 70 -10.59 5.60 11.55
N VAL A 71 -9.71 5.79 10.56
CA VAL A 71 -10.08 5.71 9.17
C VAL A 71 -9.66 4.32 8.67
N ASN A 72 -10.62 3.46 8.38
CA ASN A 72 -10.29 2.10 7.96
C ASN A 72 -9.88 2.06 6.49
N GLY A 73 -9.44 0.88 6.04
CA GLY A 73 -8.92 0.74 4.69
C GLY A 73 -9.93 1.04 3.59
N ILE A 74 -11.19 0.70 3.81
CA ILE A 74 -12.23 1.00 2.82
C ILE A 74 -12.38 2.51 2.65
N GLU A 75 -12.36 3.25 3.76
CA GLU A 75 -12.47 4.70 3.70
C GLU A 75 -11.29 5.32 2.98
N VAL A 76 -10.07 4.80 3.24
CA VAL A 76 -8.89 5.28 2.53
C VAL A 76 -9.04 5.04 1.03
N LEU A 77 -9.50 3.85 0.68
CA LEU A 77 -9.66 3.47 -0.72
C LEU A 77 -10.69 4.36 -1.41
N GLN A 78 -11.81 4.64 -0.74
CA GLN A 78 -12.83 5.52 -1.29
C GLN A 78 -12.28 6.90 -1.58
N GLU A 79 -11.49 7.43 -0.65
CA GLU A 79 -10.88 8.74 -0.79
C GLU A 79 -9.92 8.76 -1.98
N LEU A 80 -9.08 7.73 -2.10
CA LEU A 80 -8.12 7.64 -3.20
C LEU A 80 -8.81 7.54 -4.55
N LYS A 81 -9.85 6.72 -4.64
CA LYS A 81 -10.51 6.47 -5.91
C LYS A 81 -11.41 7.62 -6.35
N SER A 82 -11.82 8.46 -5.43
CA SER A 82 -12.68 9.60 -5.77
C SER A 82 -11.90 10.86 -6.12
N ASN A 83 -10.57 10.82 -6.03
CA ASN A 83 -9.74 11.99 -6.28
C ASN A 83 -8.92 11.79 -7.54
N GLU A 84 -8.99 12.74 -8.47
CA GLU A 84 -8.29 12.62 -9.75
C GLU A 84 -6.79 12.45 -9.60
N SER A 85 -6.20 13.04 -8.58
CA SER A 85 -4.76 12.99 -8.42
C SER A 85 -4.27 11.64 -7.89
N THR A 86 -5.16 10.77 -7.40
CA THR A 86 -4.76 9.54 -6.74
C THR A 86 -5.46 8.30 -7.26
N HIS A 87 -6.51 8.43 -8.07
CA HIS A 87 -7.33 7.27 -8.41
C HIS A 87 -6.58 6.21 -9.21
N GLU A 88 -5.47 6.55 -9.82
CA GLU A 88 -4.68 5.60 -10.60
C GLU A 88 -3.55 4.95 -9.82
N ILE A 89 -3.33 5.35 -8.57
CA ILE A 89 -2.28 4.70 -7.77
C ILE A 89 -2.70 3.26 -7.52
N PRO A 90 -1.85 2.28 -7.86
CA PRO A 90 -2.19 0.87 -7.61
C PRO A 90 -2.29 0.61 -6.12
N VAL A 91 -3.32 -0.13 -5.72
CA VAL A 91 -3.51 -0.50 -4.32
C VAL A 91 -3.59 -2.01 -4.23
N VAL A 92 -2.77 -2.59 -3.38
CA VAL A 92 -2.83 -3.99 -3.03
C VAL A 92 -3.43 -4.06 -1.64
N VAL A 93 -4.58 -4.68 -1.51
CA VAL A 93 -5.29 -4.76 -0.24
C VAL A 93 -4.73 -5.91 0.58
N LEU A 94 -4.47 -5.65 1.87
CA LEU A 94 -4.04 -6.68 2.80
C LEU A 94 -5.24 -7.13 3.61
N THR A 95 -5.43 -8.43 3.72
CA THR A 95 -6.59 -8.97 4.40
C THR A 95 -6.20 -10.20 5.21
N SER A 96 -6.97 -10.50 6.25
CA SER A 96 -6.71 -11.68 7.08
C SER A 96 -7.23 -12.97 6.43
N SER A 97 -8.08 -12.86 5.42
CA SER A 97 -8.69 -14.02 4.78
C SER A 97 -9.13 -13.67 3.37
N LYS A 98 -8.93 -14.59 2.44
CA LYS A 98 -9.42 -14.39 1.08
C LYS A 98 -10.94 -14.41 1.01
N GLU A 99 -11.60 -14.80 2.10
CA GLU A 99 -13.06 -14.82 2.18
C GLU A 99 -13.62 -13.62 2.90
N ASP A 100 -12.78 -12.63 3.18
CA ASP A 100 -13.22 -11.40 3.83
C ASP A 100 -14.27 -10.72 2.94
N PRO A 101 -15.48 -10.42 3.48
CA PRO A 101 -16.51 -9.80 2.65
C PRO A 101 -16.14 -8.41 2.14
N ASP A 102 -15.20 -7.74 2.80
CA ASP A 102 -14.78 -6.41 2.36
C ASP A 102 -13.99 -6.44 1.06
N ILE A 103 -13.48 -7.61 0.66
CA ILE A 103 -12.76 -7.72 -0.61
C ILE A 103 -13.66 -7.37 -1.78
N ARG A 104 -14.93 -7.77 -1.73
CA ARG A 104 -15.87 -7.44 -2.80
C ARG A 104 -16.02 -5.93 -2.94
N THR A 105 -16.16 -5.24 -1.81
CA THR A 105 -16.26 -3.79 -1.82
C THR A 105 -15.01 -3.17 -2.45
N CYS A 106 -13.85 -3.73 -2.14
CA CYS A 106 -12.59 -3.23 -2.70
C CYS A 106 -12.56 -3.38 -4.22
N TYR A 107 -13.02 -4.51 -4.74
CA TYR A 107 -13.07 -4.70 -6.19
C TYR A 107 -14.05 -3.73 -6.83
N GLU A 108 -15.17 -3.47 -6.18
CA GLU A 108 -16.13 -2.51 -6.68
C GLU A 108 -15.55 -1.10 -6.72
N LEU A 109 -14.62 -0.82 -5.83
CA LEU A 109 -13.94 0.47 -5.79
C LEU A 109 -12.74 0.54 -6.73
N GLY A 110 -12.45 -0.55 -7.44
CA GLY A 110 -11.40 -0.52 -8.45
C GLY A 110 -10.10 -1.19 -8.07
N VAL A 111 -10.06 -1.91 -6.96
CA VAL A 111 -8.86 -2.68 -6.60
C VAL A 111 -8.85 -3.96 -7.40
N ASN A 112 -7.70 -4.31 -7.95
CA ASN A 112 -7.56 -5.50 -8.76
C ASN A 112 -6.79 -6.61 -8.08
N SER A 113 -6.26 -6.36 -6.89
CA SER A 113 -5.40 -7.36 -6.25
C SER A 113 -5.46 -7.27 -4.74
N TYR A 114 -5.26 -8.40 -4.09
CA TYR A 114 -5.16 -8.44 -2.64
C TYR A 114 -4.11 -9.48 -2.25
N VAL A 115 -3.62 -9.38 -1.01
CA VAL A 115 -2.69 -10.34 -0.44
C VAL A 115 -3.20 -10.72 0.94
N VAL A 116 -3.23 -12.02 1.22
CA VAL A 116 -3.64 -12.51 2.53
C VAL A 116 -2.45 -12.45 3.48
N LYS A 117 -2.66 -11.92 4.68
CA LYS A 117 -1.59 -11.83 5.67
C LYS A 117 -1.30 -13.19 6.28
N PRO A 118 -0.06 -13.50 6.61
CA PRO A 118 1.13 -12.67 6.53
C PRO A 118 1.61 -12.48 5.09
N VAL A 119 2.10 -11.30 4.78
CA VAL A 119 2.56 -10.98 3.43
C VAL A 119 3.86 -11.72 3.15
N GLU A 120 3.87 -12.49 2.09
CA GLU A 120 5.08 -13.16 1.63
C GLU A 120 5.47 -12.60 0.28
N PHE A 121 6.76 -12.64 -0.02
CA PHE A 121 7.23 -12.01 -1.24
C PHE A 121 6.54 -12.57 -2.48
N GLU A 122 6.37 -13.89 -2.56
CA GLU A 122 5.76 -14.50 -3.74
C GLU A 122 4.35 -14.00 -3.97
N ASP A 123 3.58 -13.84 -2.91
CA ASP A 123 2.21 -13.34 -3.03
C ASP A 123 2.19 -11.90 -3.47
N PHE A 124 3.08 -11.08 -2.90
CA PHE A 124 3.20 -9.69 -3.30
C PHE A 124 3.63 -9.58 -4.77
N HIS A 125 4.61 -10.40 -5.15
CA HIS A 125 5.11 -10.41 -6.53
C HIS A 125 3.99 -10.70 -7.51
N LYS A 126 3.19 -11.73 -7.20
CA LYS A 126 2.08 -12.11 -8.06
C LYS A 126 1.08 -10.97 -8.19
N ALA A 127 0.75 -10.32 -7.07
CA ALA A 127 -0.20 -9.22 -7.08
C ALA A 127 0.30 -8.07 -7.95
N VAL A 128 1.58 -7.74 -7.83
CA VAL A 128 2.15 -6.65 -8.62
C VAL A 128 2.18 -6.99 -10.10
N VAL A 129 2.49 -8.23 -10.42
CA VAL A 129 2.50 -8.68 -11.82
C VAL A 129 1.10 -8.57 -12.41
N GLU A 130 0.09 -8.96 -11.64
CA GLU A 130 -1.29 -8.88 -12.10
C GLU A 130 -1.72 -7.44 -12.36
N LEU A 131 -1.14 -6.49 -11.63
CA LEU A 131 -1.41 -5.08 -11.82
C LEU A 131 -0.61 -4.48 -12.97
N GLY A 132 0.32 -5.25 -13.55
CA GLY A 132 1.16 -4.75 -14.64
C GLY A 132 2.31 -3.90 -14.17
N PHE A 133 2.66 -3.96 -12.88
CA PHE A 133 3.72 -3.14 -12.33
C PHE A 133 4.92 -3.97 -11.89
N TYR A 134 5.13 -5.10 -12.56
CA TYR A 134 6.24 -5.99 -12.19
C TYR A 134 7.60 -5.29 -12.30
N TRP A 135 7.68 -4.23 -13.06
CA TRP A 135 8.93 -3.48 -13.18
C TRP A 135 9.39 -2.89 -11.85
N LEU A 136 8.48 -2.70 -10.92
CA LEU A 136 8.86 -2.27 -9.57
C LEU A 136 9.77 -3.27 -8.90
N LEU A 137 9.64 -4.54 -9.29
CA LEU A 137 10.37 -5.63 -8.65
C LEU A 137 11.68 -5.93 -9.34
N ILE A 138 11.72 -5.78 -10.66
CA ILE A 138 12.89 -6.19 -11.42
C ILE A 138 13.85 -5.05 -11.69
N ASN A 139 13.34 -3.84 -11.65
CA ASN A 139 14.16 -2.70 -12.02
C ASN A 139 14.75 -2.06 -10.77
N GLN A 140 15.59 -2.83 -10.10
CA GLN A 140 16.27 -2.33 -8.92
C GLN A 140 17.49 -1.56 -9.36
N PRO A 141 17.60 -0.28 -9.02
CA PRO A 141 18.80 0.44 -9.39
C PRO A 141 19.97 -0.20 -8.69
N PRO A 142 20.98 -0.56 -9.41
CA PRO A 142 22.13 -1.23 -8.81
C PRO A 142 23.05 -0.29 -8.08
N HIS A 143 22.65 0.88 -7.84
CA HIS A 143 23.57 1.87 -7.26
C HIS A 143 23.05 2.51 -6.01
#